data_f84d2cce53f70543be8558045bdb554e
#
_entry.id   f84d2cce53f70543be8558045bdb554e
#
_cell.length_a   1.000
_cell.length_b   1.000
_cell.length_c   1.000
_cell.angle_alpha   90.00
_cell.angle_beta   90.00
_cell.angle_gamma   90.00
#
_symmetry.space_group_name_H-M   'P 1'
#
loop_
_entity.id
_entity.type
_entity.pdbx_description
1 polymer ?
#
loop_
_entity_poly.entity_id
_entity_poly.type
_entity_poly.pdbx_seq_one_letter_code
_entity_poly.pdbx_strand_id
1 'polypeptide(L)'
;MKNKSKQAIQTARRIYHYDEDEWERSYLSPRGDGFVVTQWERIEESKASKAERLKFEKEMRMCKVLADNGYAVEFLHGVQRPAGQTYDIRLDGIKTDLKCVSKGPGNIVKYVKKALNQQGCDAVVMEIPSHSKVYYDAITEARRKCDGRLFFYFSDETEVKEIKK
;
A
#
# COMPACT_ATOMS: atom_id res chain seq x y z
N MET A 1 25.41 -5.82 13.37
CA MET A 1 25.81 -4.69 12.54
C MET A 1 26.09 -5.06 11.07
N LYS A 2 26.80 -6.14 10.77
CA LYS A 2 27.12 -6.54 9.37
C LYS A 2 25.91 -6.87 8.48
N ASN A 3 24.77 -7.30 9.03
CA ASN A 3 23.57 -7.63 8.23
C ASN A 3 22.79 -6.41 7.73
N LYS A 4 22.72 -5.33 8.52
CA LYS A 4 21.98 -4.12 8.14
C LYS A 4 22.61 -3.40 6.95
N SER A 5 23.94 -3.35 6.87
CA SER A 5 24.62 -2.71 5.75
C SER A 5 24.48 -3.49 4.43
N LYS A 6 24.48 -4.80 4.48
CA LYS A 6 24.23 -5.64 3.29
C LYS A 6 22.81 -5.50 2.77
N GLN A 7 21.83 -5.47 3.67
CA GLN A 7 20.42 -5.29 3.31
C GLN A 7 20.17 -3.90 2.70
N ALA A 8 20.72 -2.85 3.27
CA ALA A 8 20.62 -1.50 2.72
C ALA A 8 21.24 -1.40 1.32
N ILE A 9 22.39 -2.03 1.09
CA ILE A 9 23.04 -2.07 -0.23
C ILE A 9 22.18 -2.84 -1.24
N GLN A 10 21.60 -3.98 -0.85
CA GLN A 10 20.71 -4.74 -1.73
C GLN A 10 19.45 -3.95 -2.09
N THR A 11 18.85 -3.28 -1.13
CA THR A 11 17.66 -2.44 -1.35
C THR A 11 17.97 -1.26 -2.25
N ALA A 12 19.11 -0.58 -2.04
CA ALA A 12 19.57 0.48 -2.91
C ALA A 12 19.79 -0.02 -4.35
N ARG A 13 20.40 -1.21 -4.53
CA ARG A 13 20.54 -1.82 -5.85
C ARG A 13 19.19 -2.09 -6.51
N ARG A 14 18.20 -2.59 -5.77
CA ARG A 14 16.85 -2.83 -6.30
C ARG A 14 16.19 -1.55 -6.79
N ILE A 15 16.26 -0.48 -6.03
CA ILE A 15 15.64 0.81 -6.42
C ILE A 15 16.32 1.40 -7.66
N TYR A 16 17.62 1.20 -7.85
CA TYR A 16 18.35 1.67 -9.03
C TYR A 16 18.04 0.89 -10.32
N HIS A 17 17.40 -0.27 -10.24
CA HIS A 17 16.93 -1.01 -11.43
C HIS A 17 15.67 -0.39 -12.06
N TYR A 18 14.96 0.48 -11.35
CA TYR A 18 13.83 1.21 -11.92
C TYR A 18 14.33 2.32 -12.84
N ASP A 19 13.79 2.36 -14.06
CA ASP A 19 14.13 3.37 -15.07
C ASP A 19 13.68 4.75 -14.58
N GLU A 20 14.60 5.71 -14.56
CA GLU A 20 14.32 7.09 -14.12
C GLU A 20 13.36 7.84 -15.04
N ASP A 21 13.26 7.44 -16.31
CA ASP A 21 12.31 8.03 -17.27
C ASP A 21 10.87 7.58 -16.99
N GLU A 22 10.70 6.43 -16.36
CA GLU A 22 9.37 5.88 -16.02
C GLU A 22 9.02 6.09 -14.53
N TRP A 23 10.00 6.06 -13.64
CA TRP A 23 9.78 6.01 -12.19
C TRP A 23 10.53 7.10 -11.45
N GLU A 24 9.84 7.79 -10.53
CA GLU A 24 10.46 8.56 -9.47
C GLU A 24 10.85 7.62 -8.31
N ARG A 25 12.07 7.77 -7.81
CA ARG A 25 12.50 7.14 -6.55
C ARG A 25 12.02 7.99 -5.40
N SER A 26 10.78 7.76 -4.96
CA SER A 26 10.05 8.67 -4.08
C SER A 26 10.48 8.59 -2.62
N TYR A 27 10.88 7.42 -2.15
CA TYR A 27 11.21 7.21 -0.75
C TYR A 27 12.10 5.99 -0.54
N LEU A 28 13.07 6.12 0.35
CA LEU A 28 13.87 5.02 0.87
C LEU A 28 13.70 4.99 2.38
N SER A 29 13.29 3.84 2.93
CA SER A 29 13.16 3.66 4.37
C SER A 29 14.46 4.00 5.09
N PRO A 30 14.43 4.72 6.24
CA PRO A 30 15.61 4.98 7.05
C PRO A 30 16.36 3.71 7.49
N ARG A 31 15.66 2.58 7.56
CA ARG A 31 16.28 1.26 7.84
C ARG A 31 16.96 0.65 6.61
N GLY A 32 16.73 1.20 5.41
CA GLY A 32 17.28 0.70 4.15
C GLY A 32 16.70 -0.63 3.69
N ASP A 33 15.56 -1.05 4.22
CA ASP A 33 14.93 -2.34 3.95
C ASP A 33 13.69 -2.28 3.04
N GLY A 34 13.13 -1.09 2.85
CA GLY A 34 11.98 -0.85 1.98
C GLY A 34 12.10 0.46 1.21
N PHE A 35 11.29 0.61 0.16
CA PHE A 35 11.28 1.80 -0.67
C PHE A 35 9.94 2.01 -1.37
N VAL A 36 9.75 3.23 -1.89
CA VAL A 36 8.63 3.58 -2.78
C VAL A 36 9.20 4.13 -4.08
N VAL A 37 8.76 3.58 -5.20
CA VAL A 37 8.91 4.16 -6.53
C VAL A 37 7.54 4.49 -7.09
N THR A 38 7.42 5.63 -7.76
CA THR A 38 6.15 6.14 -8.27
C THR A 38 6.25 6.39 -9.76
N GLN A 39 5.29 5.91 -10.53
CA GLN A 39 5.22 6.24 -11.96
C GLN A 39 5.00 7.74 -12.15
N TRP A 40 5.72 8.35 -13.07
CA TRP A 40 5.60 9.79 -13.36
C TRP A 40 4.18 10.19 -13.73
N GLU A 41 3.47 9.34 -14.47
CA GLU A 41 2.06 9.56 -14.82
C GLU A 41 1.16 9.63 -13.58
N ARG A 42 1.46 8.87 -12.51
CA ARG A 42 0.70 8.95 -11.25
C ARG A 42 0.94 10.28 -10.54
N ILE A 43 2.16 10.80 -10.61
CA ILE A 43 2.51 12.12 -10.07
C ILE A 43 1.78 13.21 -10.86
N GLU A 44 1.80 13.15 -12.19
CA GLU A 44 1.08 14.11 -13.04
C GLU A 44 -0.43 14.09 -12.78
N GLU A 45 -1.04 12.92 -12.62
CA GLU A 45 -2.45 12.77 -12.27
C GLU A 45 -2.80 13.51 -10.97
N SER A 46 -1.89 13.50 -10.00
CA SER A 46 -2.09 14.19 -8.71
C SER A 46 -2.22 15.72 -8.83
N LYS A 47 -1.75 16.29 -9.93
CA LYS A 47 -1.80 17.74 -10.21
C LYS A 47 -3.12 18.18 -10.84
N ALA A 48 -3.98 17.26 -11.25
CA ALA A 48 -5.22 17.56 -11.99
C ALA A 48 -6.24 18.35 -11.18
N SER A 49 -6.30 18.13 -9.85
CA SER A 49 -7.21 18.85 -8.95
C SER A 49 -6.71 18.80 -7.51
N LYS A 50 -7.30 19.62 -6.65
CA LYS A 50 -7.05 19.56 -5.19
C LYS A 50 -7.43 18.19 -4.61
N ALA A 51 -8.53 17.61 -5.07
CA ALA A 51 -9.00 16.30 -4.61
C ALA A 51 -8.02 15.19 -4.98
N GLU A 52 -7.50 15.18 -6.22
CA GLU A 52 -6.49 14.21 -6.67
C GLU A 52 -5.17 14.37 -5.91
N ARG A 53 -4.76 15.59 -5.61
CA ARG A 53 -3.57 15.83 -4.80
C ARG A 53 -3.72 15.29 -3.38
N LEU A 54 -4.84 15.55 -2.72
CA LEU A 54 -5.10 15.05 -1.37
C LEU A 54 -5.18 13.52 -1.31
N LYS A 55 -5.77 12.92 -2.33
CA LYS A 55 -5.79 11.45 -2.49
C LYS A 55 -4.38 10.90 -2.64
N PHE A 56 -3.57 11.47 -3.51
CA PHE A 56 -2.18 11.08 -3.72
C PHE A 56 -1.35 11.18 -2.44
N GLU A 57 -1.45 12.30 -1.71
CA GLU A 57 -0.73 12.51 -0.46
C GLU A 57 -1.08 11.47 0.59
N LYS A 58 -2.36 11.12 0.71
CA LYS A 58 -2.85 10.08 1.62
C LYS A 58 -2.31 8.68 1.24
N GLU A 59 -2.40 8.32 -0.02
CA GLU A 59 -1.90 7.04 -0.52
C GLU A 59 -0.37 6.96 -0.42
N MET A 60 0.36 8.04 -0.71
CA MET A 60 1.81 8.11 -0.55
C MET A 60 2.22 7.95 0.92
N ARG A 61 1.48 8.53 1.87
CA ARG A 61 1.72 8.32 3.30
C ARG A 61 1.61 6.84 3.66
N MET A 62 0.58 6.15 3.16
CA MET A 62 0.43 4.71 3.35
C MET A 62 1.59 3.92 2.73
N CYS A 63 2.02 4.27 1.52
CA CYS A 63 3.18 3.66 0.86
C CYS A 63 4.45 3.78 1.69
N LYS A 64 4.70 4.95 2.30
CA LYS A 64 5.87 5.16 3.16
C LYS A 64 5.83 4.31 4.43
N VAL A 65 4.67 4.14 5.04
CA VAL A 65 4.49 3.23 6.19
C VAL A 65 4.85 1.79 5.78
N LEU A 66 4.39 1.34 4.62
CA LEU A 66 4.74 0.03 4.09
C LEU A 66 6.25 -0.12 3.85
N ALA A 67 6.88 0.88 3.24
CA ALA A 67 8.33 0.89 3.03
C ALA A 67 9.11 0.84 4.34
N ASP A 68 8.67 1.55 5.38
CA ASP A 68 9.26 1.51 6.72
C ASP A 68 9.11 0.13 7.40
N ASN A 69 8.19 -0.69 6.94
CA ASN A 69 8.04 -2.10 7.33
C ASN A 69 8.78 -3.09 6.41
N GLY A 70 9.64 -2.60 5.54
CA GLY A 70 10.52 -3.43 4.70
C GLY A 70 9.94 -3.84 3.35
N TYR A 71 8.78 -3.31 2.96
CA TYR A 71 8.16 -3.62 1.67
C TYR A 71 8.73 -2.78 0.53
N ALA A 72 8.83 -3.39 -0.65
CA ALA A 72 9.05 -2.69 -1.90
C ALA A 72 7.69 -2.28 -2.49
N VAL A 73 7.49 -0.99 -2.67
CA VAL A 73 6.21 -0.43 -3.11
C VAL A 73 6.38 0.24 -4.48
N GLU A 74 5.62 -0.25 -5.47
CA GLU A 74 5.45 0.41 -6.76
C GLU A 74 4.09 1.12 -6.76
N PHE A 75 4.10 2.45 -6.80
CA PHE A 75 2.89 3.27 -6.85
C PHE A 75 2.51 3.55 -8.31
N LEU A 76 1.35 3.05 -8.75
CA LEU A 76 0.99 2.89 -10.14
C LEU A 76 -0.04 3.91 -10.64
N HIS A 77 0.12 4.32 -11.91
CA HIS A 77 -0.92 4.98 -12.67
C HIS A 77 -1.93 3.98 -13.27
N GLY A 78 -3.18 4.39 -13.43
CA GLY A 78 -4.26 3.51 -13.90
C GLY A 78 -4.06 2.92 -15.30
N VAL A 79 -3.33 3.61 -16.18
CA VAL A 79 -3.14 3.20 -17.60
C VAL A 79 -2.35 1.90 -17.74
N GLN A 80 -1.45 1.58 -16.81
CA GLN A 80 -0.64 0.37 -16.88
C GLN A 80 -1.29 -0.86 -16.23
N ARG A 81 -2.51 -0.70 -15.76
CA ARG A 81 -3.29 -1.82 -15.20
C ARG A 81 -4.00 -2.56 -16.32
N PRO A 82 -4.15 -3.89 -16.24
CA PRO A 82 -5.03 -4.61 -17.14
C PRO A 82 -6.45 -4.03 -17.12
N ALA A 83 -7.15 -4.11 -18.25
CA ALA A 83 -8.50 -3.58 -18.37
C ALA A 83 -9.41 -4.12 -17.26
N GLY A 84 -10.16 -3.22 -16.59
CA GLY A 84 -11.06 -3.54 -15.50
C GLY A 84 -10.41 -3.72 -14.12
N GLN A 85 -9.09 -3.62 -14.01
CA GLN A 85 -8.38 -3.65 -12.73
C GLN A 85 -8.05 -2.24 -12.24
N THR A 86 -8.22 -1.99 -10.94
CA THR A 86 -8.06 -0.66 -10.32
C THR A 86 -7.25 -0.68 -9.02
N TYR A 87 -6.32 -1.62 -8.88
CA TYR A 87 -5.43 -1.65 -7.72
C TYR A 87 -4.45 -0.46 -7.74
N ASP A 88 -4.06 0.01 -6.55
CA ASP A 88 -3.28 1.24 -6.37
C ASP A 88 -1.77 1.02 -6.50
N ILE A 89 -1.28 -0.10 -5.96
CA ILE A 89 0.15 -0.40 -5.84
C ILE A 89 0.46 -1.87 -6.17
N ARG A 90 1.75 -2.14 -6.42
CA ARG A 90 2.29 -3.49 -6.19
C ARG A 90 3.12 -3.48 -4.92
N LEU A 91 2.75 -4.35 -3.98
CA LEU A 91 3.43 -4.56 -2.70
C LEU A 91 4.27 -5.82 -2.81
N ASP A 92 5.59 -5.70 -2.87
CA ASP A 92 6.50 -6.82 -3.20
C ASP A 92 6.02 -7.60 -4.45
N GLY A 93 5.56 -6.89 -5.48
CA GLY A 93 5.02 -7.46 -6.71
C GLY A 93 3.55 -7.87 -6.66
N ILE A 94 2.89 -7.82 -5.50
CA ILE A 94 1.49 -8.26 -5.32
C ILE A 94 0.54 -7.08 -5.57
N LYS A 95 -0.45 -7.28 -6.43
CA LYS A 95 -1.50 -6.30 -6.73
C LYS A 95 -2.31 -5.99 -5.48
N THR A 96 -2.24 -4.76 -5.01
CA THR A 96 -2.74 -4.35 -3.70
C THR A 96 -3.54 -3.06 -3.77
N ASP A 97 -4.67 -3.03 -3.09
CA ASP A 97 -5.48 -1.84 -2.89
C ASP A 97 -5.19 -1.20 -1.53
N LEU A 98 -5.19 0.13 -1.48
CA LEU A 98 -4.98 0.91 -0.27
C LEU A 98 -6.32 1.46 0.23
N LYS A 99 -6.67 1.19 1.48
CA LYS A 99 -7.89 1.70 2.12
C LYS A 99 -7.58 2.46 3.40
N CYS A 100 -7.89 3.74 3.40
CA CYS A 100 -7.95 4.53 4.61
C CYS A 100 -9.39 4.46 5.16
N VAL A 101 -9.57 3.75 6.26
CA VAL A 101 -10.89 3.59 6.89
C VAL A 101 -11.23 4.83 7.69
N SER A 102 -12.26 5.58 7.28
CA SER A 102 -12.64 6.85 7.90
C SER A 102 -14.08 6.91 8.39
N LYS A 103 -14.94 6.01 7.93
CA LYS A 103 -16.40 6.05 8.21
C LYS A 103 -16.88 4.91 9.12
N GLY A 104 -16.03 4.44 10.01
CA GLY A 104 -16.34 3.37 10.93
C GLY A 104 -16.14 1.97 10.36
N PRO A 105 -16.27 0.91 11.21
CA PRO A 105 -15.92 -0.46 10.86
C PRO A 105 -16.94 -1.15 9.95
N GLY A 106 -18.18 -0.64 9.83
CA GLY A 106 -19.27 -1.30 9.14
C GLY A 106 -19.07 -1.56 7.65
N ASN A 107 -18.15 -0.84 7.00
CA ASN A 107 -17.87 -0.97 5.57
C ASN A 107 -16.60 -1.77 5.26
N ILE A 108 -15.84 -2.24 6.25
CA ILE A 108 -14.56 -2.92 6.03
C ILE A 108 -14.73 -4.17 5.17
N VAL A 109 -15.65 -5.05 5.51
CA VAL A 109 -15.91 -6.29 4.74
C VAL A 109 -16.29 -5.96 3.29
N LYS A 110 -17.13 -4.95 3.09
CA LYS A 110 -17.54 -4.51 1.76
C LYS A 110 -16.35 -3.98 0.94
N TYR A 111 -15.50 -3.17 1.54
CA TYR A 111 -14.30 -2.63 0.87
C TYR A 111 -13.34 -3.74 0.47
N VAL A 112 -13.07 -4.68 1.36
CA VAL A 112 -12.18 -5.82 1.09
C VAL A 112 -12.74 -6.68 -0.04
N LYS A 113 -14.03 -7.03 0.02
CA LYS A 113 -14.69 -7.79 -1.06
C LYS A 113 -14.61 -7.09 -2.41
N LYS A 114 -14.86 -5.79 -2.44
CA LYS A 114 -14.78 -4.99 -3.67
C LYS A 114 -13.36 -5.02 -4.25
N ALA A 115 -12.34 -4.79 -3.43
CA ALA A 115 -10.95 -4.81 -3.87
C ALA A 115 -10.55 -6.16 -4.46
N LEU A 116 -10.83 -7.24 -3.75
CA LEU A 116 -10.44 -8.60 -4.16
C LEU A 116 -11.24 -9.13 -5.34
N ASN A 117 -12.55 -8.85 -5.42
CA ASN A 117 -13.42 -9.44 -6.42
C ASN A 117 -13.67 -8.57 -7.66
N GLN A 118 -13.54 -7.24 -7.54
CA GLN A 118 -13.88 -6.30 -8.61
C GLN A 118 -12.70 -5.49 -9.13
N GLN A 119 -11.70 -5.21 -8.27
CA GLN A 119 -10.56 -4.35 -8.61
C GLN A 119 -9.32 -5.15 -9.05
N GLY A 120 -9.38 -6.48 -9.05
CA GLY A 120 -8.28 -7.35 -9.46
C GLY A 120 -7.12 -7.40 -8.47
N CYS A 121 -7.37 -7.10 -7.20
CA CYS A 121 -6.36 -7.14 -6.15
C CYS A 121 -6.19 -8.56 -5.59
N ASP A 122 -4.96 -8.88 -5.19
CA ASP A 122 -4.61 -10.09 -4.44
C ASP A 122 -4.42 -9.78 -2.94
N ALA A 123 -4.30 -8.50 -2.61
CA ALA A 123 -4.12 -8.01 -1.25
C ALA A 123 -4.81 -6.67 -1.02
N VAL A 124 -5.08 -6.37 0.24
CA VAL A 124 -5.60 -5.07 0.71
C VAL A 124 -4.79 -4.63 1.92
N VAL A 125 -4.39 -3.36 1.94
CA VAL A 125 -3.80 -2.70 3.11
C VAL A 125 -4.79 -1.69 3.65
N MET A 126 -5.08 -1.76 4.94
CA MET A 126 -6.02 -0.86 5.61
C MET A 126 -5.31 -0.01 6.67
N GLU A 127 -5.48 1.30 6.59
CA GLU A 127 -5.18 2.21 7.70
C GLU A 127 -6.43 2.32 8.58
N ILE A 128 -6.30 1.95 9.85
CA ILE A 128 -7.40 1.89 10.83
C ILE A 128 -7.28 3.07 11.81
N PRO A 129 -8.36 3.84 12.04
CA PRO A 129 -8.26 5.08 12.81
C PRO A 129 -8.10 4.91 14.32
N SER A 130 -8.49 3.79 14.90
CA SER A 130 -8.39 3.57 16.34
C SER A 130 -8.30 2.10 16.75
N HIS A 131 -7.68 1.87 17.91
CA HIS A 131 -7.60 0.57 18.59
C HIS A 131 -8.91 0.26 19.31
N SER A 132 -9.95 -0.11 18.58
CA SER A 132 -11.20 -0.53 19.21
C SER A 132 -11.58 -1.96 18.85
N LYS A 133 -12.31 -2.61 19.76
CA LYS A 133 -12.79 -3.98 19.54
C LYS A 133 -13.62 -4.08 18.25
N VAL A 134 -14.44 -3.08 17.96
CA VAL A 134 -15.30 -3.08 16.74
C VAL A 134 -14.48 -3.11 15.44
N TYR A 135 -13.33 -2.43 15.38
CA TYR A 135 -12.42 -2.52 14.24
C TYR A 135 -11.74 -3.88 14.14
N TYR A 136 -11.25 -4.42 15.26
CA TYR A 136 -10.68 -5.77 15.28
C TYR A 136 -11.69 -6.83 14.84
N ASP A 137 -12.93 -6.76 15.30
CA ASP A 137 -13.99 -7.68 14.93
C ASP A 137 -14.29 -7.57 13.42
N ALA A 138 -14.35 -6.36 12.87
CA ALA A 138 -14.60 -6.14 11.45
C ALA A 138 -13.46 -6.66 10.56
N ILE A 139 -12.21 -6.48 10.98
CA ILE A 139 -11.03 -6.99 10.26
C ILE A 139 -11.02 -8.53 10.30
N THR A 140 -11.29 -9.12 11.43
CA THR A 140 -11.39 -10.57 11.61
C THR A 140 -12.50 -11.16 10.74
N GLU A 141 -13.66 -10.50 10.68
CA GLU A 141 -14.77 -10.91 9.83
C GLU A 141 -14.40 -10.80 8.34
N ALA A 142 -13.70 -9.74 7.92
CA ALA A 142 -13.22 -9.62 6.57
C ALA A 142 -12.24 -10.76 6.23
N ARG A 143 -11.33 -11.12 7.16
CA ARG A 143 -10.42 -12.25 6.99
C ARG A 143 -11.17 -13.56 6.80
N ARG A 144 -12.20 -13.78 7.58
CA ARG A 144 -13.03 -15.01 7.51
C ARG A 144 -13.78 -15.13 6.17
N LYS A 145 -14.24 -14.01 5.62
CA LYS A 145 -15.09 -13.97 4.41
C LYS A 145 -14.33 -13.81 3.09
N CYS A 146 -13.05 -13.45 3.11
CA CYS A 146 -12.30 -13.10 1.92
C CYS A 146 -11.00 -13.91 1.82
N ASP A 147 -10.59 -14.24 0.60
CA ASP A 147 -9.45 -15.14 0.35
C ASP A 147 -8.12 -14.45 0.05
N GLY A 148 -8.09 -13.15 -0.20
CA GLY A 148 -6.87 -12.40 -0.45
C GLY A 148 -6.03 -12.18 0.82
N ARG A 149 -4.86 -11.59 0.67
CA ARG A 149 -4.01 -11.19 1.80
C ARG A 149 -4.51 -9.89 2.41
N LEU A 150 -4.63 -9.83 3.72
CA LEU A 150 -5.08 -8.63 4.44
C LEU A 150 -4.00 -8.12 5.37
N PHE A 151 -3.62 -6.86 5.16
CA PHE A 151 -2.70 -6.11 6.00
C PHE A 151 -3.44 -4.95 6.64
N PHE A 152 -3.05 -4.57 7.84
CA PHE A 152 -3.56 -3.37 8.48
C PHE A 152 -2.52 -2.74 9.39
N TYR A 153 -2.68 -1.46 9.67
CA TYR A 153 -1.98 -0.74 10.71
C TYR A 153 -2.89 0.35 11.28
N PHE A 154 -2.63 0.74 12.52
CA PHE A 154 -3.35 1.85 13.12
C PHE A 154 -2.70 3.18 12.75
N SER A 155 -3.52 4.22 12.54
CA SER A 155 -3.04 5.54 12.07
C SER A 155 -2.05 6.23 13.02
N ASP A 156 -2.07 5.88 14.32
CA ASP A 156 -1.14 6.36 15.36
C ASP A 156 0.10 5.46 15.53
N GLU A 157 0.19 4.38 14.78
CA GLU A 157 1.31 3.44 14.78
C GLU A 157 1.91 3.28 13.39
N THR A 158 3.09 2.66 13.33
CA THR A 158 3.80 2.41 12.06
C THR A 158 3.99 0.92 11.78
N GLU A 159 3.57 0.04 12.69
CA GLU A 159 3.70 -1.41 12.52
C GLU A 159 2.57 -1.96 11.65
N VAL A 160 2.92 -2.50 10.49
CA VAL A 160 1.98 -3.20 9.60
C VAL A 160 1.89 -4.66 10.02
N LYS A 161 0.67 -5.15 10.18
CA LYS A 161 0.35 -6.53 10.53
C LYS A 161 -0.39 -7.22 9.40
N GLU A 162 -0.08 -8.48 9.15
CA GLU A 162 -0.84 -9.34 8.25
C GLU A 162 -1.72 -10.28 9.07
N ILE A 163 -3.03 -10.31 8.76
CA ILE A 163 -3.94 -11.27 9.38
C ILE A 163 -3.91 -12.57 8.60
N LYS A 164 -3.43 -13.63 9.23
CA LYS A 164 -3.45 -15.00 8.70
C LYS A 164 -4.83 -15.63 8.89
N LYS A 165 -5.20 -16.57 7.98
CA LYS A 165 -6.34 -17.46 8.19
C LYS A 165 -6.03 -18.49 9.25
#